data_eb59a11dde00382e4cf8834884084354
#
_entry.id   eb59a11dde00382e4cf8834884084354
#
_cell.length_a   1.000
_cell.length_b   1.000
_cell.length_c   1.000
_cell.angle_alpha   90.00
_cell.angle_beta   90.00
_cell.angle_gamma   90.00
#
_symmetry.space_group_name_H-M   'P 1'
#
loop_
_entity.id
_entity.type
_entity.pdbx_description
1 polymer ?
#
loop_
_entity_poly.entity_id
_entity_poly.type
_entity_poly.pdbx_seq_one_letter_code
_entity_poly.pdbx_strand_id
1 'polypeptide(L)'
;NEEWVQGRNHSAIEIFNEVLKNHPSGTQAEEALFRLGEIHHFSLNNSTRALIYFQEVLQMNRMGPFSYPTQKYIAEIAEFGLKDYDQAIIEYQNLINHYKNENEGSDHQYRIASIYYKKQNYEQALVELNILLENYPDSSWAEESKFKIIEVLYTLSRCPEAREQYRHFTLEYSDSRFKEDMDFVVASCLEEEGHLQEAYNRFKSLEGRYIYPAILKMKLVGIEQRMKKNP
;
A
#
# COMPACT_ATOMS: atom_id res chain seq x y z
N ASN A 1 -35.49 -0.72 1.72
CA ASN A 1 -34.38 0.03 1.09
C ASN A 1 -33.48 -0.86 0.22
N GLU A 2 -33.15 -2.10 0.65
CA GLU A 2 -32.32 -3.02 -0.13
C GLU A 2 -33.02 -3.50 -1.41
N GLU A 3 -34.29 -3.85 -1.34
CA GLU A 3 -35.09 -4.29 -2.51
C GLU A 3 -35.18 -3.19 -3.58
N TRP A 4 -35.25 -1.93 -3.18
CA TRP A 4 -35.31 -0.82 -4.14
C TRP A 4 -33.95 -0.55 -4.82
N VAL A 5 -32.85 -0.75 -4.13
CA VAL A 5 -31.50 -0.71 -4.71
C VAL A 5 -31.28 -1.87 -5.68
N GLN A 6 -31.68 -3.09 -5.31
CA GLN A 6 -31.60 -4.28 -6.15
C GLN A 6 -32.44 -4.13 -7.43
N GLY A 7 -33.65 -3.58 -7.32
CA GLY A 7 -34.51 -3.35 -8.48
C GLY A 7 -33.91 -2.36 -9.47
N ARG A 8 -33.26 -1.29 -9.01
CA ARG A 8 -32.56 -0.33 -9.88
C ARG A 8 -31.33 -0.94 -10.55
N ASN A 9 -30.57 -1.76 -9.84
CA ASN A 9 -29.41 -2.43 -10.42
C ASN A 9 -29.83 -3.40 -11.52
N HIS A 10 -30.93 -4.13 -11.33
CA HIS A 10 -31.45 -5.05 -12.36
C HIS A 10 -31.83 -4.31 -13.64
N SER A 11 -32.60 -3.22 -13.50
CA SER A 11 -32.98 -2.40 -14.67
C SER A 11 -31.76 -1.78 -15.36
N ALA A 12 -30.75 -1.33 -14.61
CA ALA A 12 -29.53 -0.80 -15.19
C ALA A 12 -28.74 -1.87 -15.96
N ILE A 13 -28.64 -3.08 -15.42
CA ILE A 13 -28.01 -4.22 -16.10
C ILE A 13 -28.74 -4.55 -17.41
N GLU A 14 -30.05 -4.55 -17.41
CA GLU A 14 -30.84 -4.79 -18.63
C GLU A 14 -30.54 -3.74 -19.70
N ILE A 15 -30.54 -2.45 -19.32
CA ILE A 15 -30.25 -1.34 -20.24
C ILE A 15 -28.83 -1.48 -20.85
N PHE A 16 -27.81 -1.72 -20.02
CA PHE A 16 -26.44 -1.85 -20.52
C PHE A 16 -26.27 -3.10 -21.40
N ASN A 17 -26.95 -4.21 -21.09
CA ASN A 17 -26.97 -5.39 -21.95
C ASN A 17 -27.67 -5.11 -23.29
N GLU A 18 -28.72 -4.27 -23.31
CA GLU A 18 -29.36 -3.85 -24.56
C GLU A 18 -28.44 -2.94 -25.37
N VAL A 19 -27.68 -2.04 -24.72
CA VAL A 19 -26.64 -1.25 -25.40
C VAL A 19 -25.62 -2.15 -26.08
N LEU A 20 -25.09 -3.16 -25.35
CA LEU A 20 -24.12 -4.10 -25.92
C LEU A 20 -24.67 -4.92 -27.07
N LYS A 21 -25.96 -5.29 -27.03
CA LYS A 21 -26.63 -6.00 -28.12
C LYS A 21 -26.76 -5.13 -29.38
N ASN A 22 -27.06 -3.85 -29.20
CA ASN A 22 -27.29 -2.93 -30.31
C ASN A 22 -25.99 -2.30 -30.85
N HIS A 23 -25.01 -2.13 -29.96
CA HIS A 23 -23.70 -1.53 -30.23
C HIS A 23 -22.61 -2.43 -29.64
N PRO A 24 -22.23 -3.53 -30.31
CA PRO A 24 -21.29 -4.52 -29.74
C PRO A 24 -19.83 -4.07 -29.74
N SER A 25 -19.52 -2.87 -30.21
CA SER A 25 -18.18 -2.31 -30.27
C SER A 25 -18.19 -0.77 -30.18
N GLY A 26 -17.03 -0.18 -29.91
CA GLY A 26 -16.84 1.26 -29.78
C GLY A 26 -17.12 1.79 -28.36
N THR A 27 -17.07 3.12 -28.24
CA THR A 27 -17.09 3.78 -26.91
C THR A 27 -18.35 3.49 -26.09
N GLN A 28 -19.50 3.29 -26.75
CA GLN A 28 -20.75 2.94 -26.05
C GLN A 28 -20.69 1.54 -25.46
N ALA A 29 -20.09 0.59 -26.17
CA ALA A 29 -19.86 -0.75 -25.63
C ALA A 29 -18.84 -0.74 -24.51
N GLU A 30 -17.74 0.01 -24.65
CA GLU A 30 -16.76 0.19 -23.57
C GLU A 30 -17.42 0.73 -22.30
N GLU A 31 -18.23 1.79 -22.43
CA GLU A 31 -18.94 2.37 -21.29
C GLU A 31 -19.92 1.37 -20.67
N ALA A 32 -20.71 0.67 -21.47
CA ALA A 32 -21.68 -0.31 -20.98
C ALA A 32 -20.99 -1.44 -20.19
N LEU A 33 -19.89 -1.98 -20.72
CA LEU A 33 -19.08 -2.99 -20.03
C LEU A 33 -18.49 -2.46 -18.72
N PHE A 34 -17.93 -1.25 -18.77
CA PHE A 34 -17.37 -0.60 -17.58
C PHE A 34 -18.44 -0.44 -16.49
N ARG A 35 -19.64 0.09 -16.83
CA ARG A 35 -20.74 0.27 -15.88
C ARG A 35 -21.27 -1.06 -15.35
N LEU A 36 -21.36 -2.11 -16.18
CA LEU A 36 -21.69 -3.46 -15.71
C LEU A 36 -20.66 -3.97 -14.70
N GLY A 37 -19.37 -3.74 -14.96
CA GLY A 37 -18.30 -4.06 -14.02
C GLY A 37 -18.48 -3.33 -12.67
N GLU A 38 -18.73 -2.02 -12.71
CA GLU A 38 -18.98 -1.22 -11.50
C GLU A 38 -20.20 -1.70 -10.71
N ILE A 39 -21.33 -1.96 -11.37
CA ILE A 39 -22.55 -2.47 -10.72
C ILE A 39 -22.26 -3.80 -10.03
N HIS A 40 -21.58 -4.72 -10.71
CA HIS A 40 -21.26 -6.02 -10.13
C HIS A 40 -20.27 -5.89 -8.98
N HIS A 41 -19.29 -5.01 -9.06
CA HIS A 41 -18.30 -4.82 -8.00
C HIS A 41 -18.90 -4.13 -6.78
N PHE A 42 -19.46 -2.92 -6.96
CA PHE A 42 -19.86 -2.06 -5.84
C PHE A 42 -21.26 -2.34 -5.30
N SER A 43 -22.21 -2.68 -6.17
CA SER A 43 -23.60 -2.83 -5.76
C SER A 43 -24.00 -4.27 -5.45
N LEU A 44 -23.44 -5.23 -6.21
CA LEU A 44 -23.76 -6.65 -6.07
C LEU A 44 -22.69 -7.45 -5.34
N ASN A 45 -21.59 -6.80 -4.97
CA ASN A 45 -20.44 -7.43 -4.31
C ASN A 45 -19.95 -8.72 -5.01
N ASN A 46 -20.00 -8.72 -6.34
CA ASN A 46 -19.62 -9.86 -7.19
C ASN A 46 -18.36 -9.51 -8.00
N SER A 47 -17.23 -9.50 -7.31
CA SER A 47 -15.93 -9.15 -7.91
C SER A 47 -15.55 -10.08 -9.07
N THR A 48 -15.89 -11.37 -8.99
CA THR A 48 -15.59 -12.32 -10.08
C THR A 48 -16.29 -11.93 -11.38
N ARG A 49 -17.56 -11.54 -11.30
CA ARG A 49 -18.31 -11.12 -12.49
C ARG A 49 -17.88 -9.74 -12.98
N ALA A 50 -17.53 -8.85 -12.06
CA ALA A 50 -16.97 -7.55 -12.40
C ALA A 50 -15.67 -7.68 -13.21
N LEU A 51 -14.78 -8.59 -12.82
CA LEU A 51 -13.53 -8.85 -13.54
C LEU A 51 -13.75 -9.27 -14.99
N ILE A 52 -14.79 -10.07 -15.28
CA ILE A 52 -15.11 -10.47 -16.65
C ILE A 52 -15.42 -9.24 -17.50
N TYR A 53 -16.30 -8.36 -17.04
CA TYR A 53 -16.65 -7.14 -17.76
C TYR A 53 -15.46 -6.19 -17.89
N PHE A 54 -14.67 -6.01 -16.85
CA PHE A 54 -13.48 -5.18 -16.88
C PHE A 54 -12.42 -5.73 -17.84
N GLN A 55 -12.23 -7.04 -17.92
CA GLN A 55 -11.33 -7.64 -18.90
C GLN A 55 -11.83 -7.43 -20.34
N GLU A 56 -13.13 -7.49 -20.58
CA GLU A 56 -13.72 -7.20 -21.90
C GLU A 56 -13.48 -5.74 -22.31
N VAL A 57 -13.58 -4.76 -21.38
CA VAL A 57 -13.21 -3.35 -21.66
C VAL A 57 -11.77 -3.25 -22.16
N LEU A 58 -10.81 -3.86 -21.45
CA LEU A 58 -9.39 -3.79 -21.82
C LEU A 58 -9.08 -4.55 -23.11
N GLN A 59 -9.82 -5.62 -23.42
CA GLN A 59 -9.69 -6.35 -24.68
C GLN A 59 -10.22 -5.52 -25.85
N MET A 60 -11.29 -4.77 -25.65
CA MET A 60 -11.91 -3.94 -26.67
C MET A 60 -11.02 -2.72 -27.01
N ASN A 61 -10.54 -2.02 -26.02
CA ASN A 61 -9.67 -0.86 -26.20
C ASN A 61 -8.79 -0.63 -24.96
N ARG A 62 -7.52 -0.95 -25.07
CA ARG A 62 -6.57 -0.84 -23.96
C ARG A 62 -6.15 0.59 -23.63
N MET A 63 -6.46 1.56 -24.51
CA MET A 63 -6.11 2.97 -24.37
C MET A 63 -7.35 3.88 -24.44
N GLY A 64 -8.51 3.31 -24.26
CA GLY A 64 -9.78 4.03 -24.25
C GLY A 64 -10.02 4.84 -22.96
N PRO A 65 -11.09 5.64 -22.95
CA PRO A 65 -11.38 6.52 -21.81
C PRO A 65 -11.69 5.76 -20.51
N PHE A 66 -12.10 4.49 -20.62
CA PHE A 66 -12.40 3.62 -19.46
C PHE A 66 -11.25 2.68 -19.10
N SER A 67 -10.16 2.65 -19.86
CA SER A 67 -9.11 1.65 -19.69
C SER A 67 -8.32 1.83 -18.38
N TYR A 68 -7.92 3.07 -18.07
CA TYR A 68 -7.20 3.35 -16.81
C TYR A 68 -8.04 2.99 -15.56
N PRO A 69 -9.27 3.51 -15.37
CA PRO A 69 -10.08 3.15 -14.22
C PRO A 69 -10.41 1.64 -14.18
N THR A 70 -10.58 1.00 -15.32
CA THR A 70 -10.78 -0.45 -15.40
C THR A 70 -9.57 -1.22 -14.90
N GLN A 71 -8.37 -0.88 -15.38
CA GLN A 71 -7.13 -1.50 -14.95
C GLN A 71 -6.91 -1.32 -13.43
N LYS A 72 -7.24 -0.14 -12.91
CA LYS A 72 -7.18 0.16 -11.48
C LYS A 72 -8.12 -0.73 -10.67
N TYR A 73 -9.38 -0.87 -11.09
CA TYR A 73 -10.33 -1.77 -10.42
C TYR A 73 -9.88 -3.23 -10.45
N ILE A 74 -9.30 -3.70 -11.56
CA ILE A 74 -8.75 -5.06 -11.64
C ILE A 74 -7.64 -5.25 -10.60
N ALA A 75 -6.70 -4.30 -10.47
CA ALA A 75 -5.63 -4.34 -9.48
C ALA A 75 -6.17 -4.34 -8.04
N GLU A 76 -7.13 -3.45 -7.74
CA GLU A 76 -7.76 -3.35 -6.42
C GLU A 76 -8.57 -4.60 -6.07
N ILE A 77 -9.30 -5.19 -7.01
CA ILE A 77 -10.03 -6.44 -6.81
C ILE A 77 -9.05 -7.59 -6.50
N ALA A 78 -7.93 -7.67 -7.22
CA ALA A 78 -6.90 -8.66 -6.97
C ALA A 78 -6.30 -8.49 -5.56
N GLU A 79 -5.96 -7.25 -5.15
CA GLU A 79 -5.36 -6.98 -3.84
C GLU A 79 -6.35 -7.20 -2.68
N PHE A 80 -7.52 -6.54 -2.74
CA PHE A 80 -8.42 -6.44 -1.60
C PHE A 80 -9.55 -7.46 -1.63
N GLY A 81 -10.08 -7.75 -2.82
CA GLY A 81 -11.19 -8.65 -3.03
C GLY A 81 -10.78 -10.12 -2.98
N LEU A 82 -9.81 -10.49 -3.79
CA LEU A 82 -9.35 -11.86 -3.94
C LEU A 82 -8.14 -12.20 -3.08
N LYS A 83 -7.39 -11.18 -2.63
CA LYS A 83 -6.09 -11.31 -1.96
C LYS A 83 -5.06 -12.10 -2.81
N ASP A 84 -5.24 -12.02 -4.12
CA ASP A 84 -4.27 -12.53 -5.08
C ASP A 84 -3.16 -11.49 -5.27
N TYR A 85 -2.21 -11.52 -4.36
CA TYR A 85 -1.14 -10.55 -4.30
C TYR A 85 -0.20 -10.61 -5.50
N ASP A 86 0.00 -11.80 -6.08
CA ASP A 86 0.84 -11.95 -7.27
C ASP A 86 0.18 -11.29 -8.48
N GLN A 87 -1.10 -11.54 -8.68
CA GLN A 87 -1.86 -10.86 -9.74
C GLN A 87 -1.95 -9.36 -9.50
N ALA A 88 -2.18 -8.91 -8.26
CA ALA A 88 -2.24 -7.49 -7.93
C ALA A 88 -0.94 -6.75 -8.30
N ILE A 89 0.23 -7.33 -8.02
CA ILE A 89 1.52 -6.76 -8.42
C ILE A 89 1.59 -6.59 -9.95
N ILE A 90 1.20 -7.60 -10.72
CA ILE A 90 1.19 -7.54 -12.18
C ILE A 90 0.28 -6.41 -12.66
N GLU A 91 -0.90 -6.28 -12.08
CA GLU A 91 -1.86 -5.27 -12.52
C GLU A 91 -1.45 -3.84 -12.14
N TYR A 92 -0.86 -3.63 -10.96
CA TYR A 92 -0.25 -2.35 -10.60
C TYR A 92 0.96 -2.02 -11.50
N GLN A 93 1.78 -3.01 -11.87
CA GLN A 93 2.87 -2.81 -12.80
C GLN A 93 2.37 -2.43 -14.20
N ASN A 94 1.23 -3.01 -14.64
CA ASN A 94 0.56 -2.62 -15.88
C ASN A 94 0.09 -1.16 -15.84
N LEU A 95 -0.43 -0.68 -14.69
CA LEU A 95 -0.80 0.73 -14.51
C LEU A 95 0.40 1.65 -14.68
N ILE A 96 1.52 1.37 -14.03
CA ILE A 96 2.75 2.16 -14.12
C ILE A 96 3.29 2.19 -15.56
N ASN A 97 3.27 1.06 -16.26
CA ASN A 97 3.89 0.93 -17.56
C ASN A 97 3.08 1.54 -18.69
N HIS A 98 1.74 1.44 -18.62
CA HIS A 98 0.86 1.81 -19.73
C HIS A 98 0.17 3.17 -19.53
N TYR A 99 0.04 3.64 -18.29
CA TYR A 99 -0.70 4.88 -17.98
C TYR A 99 0.21 5.85 -17.21
N LYS A 100 0.92 6.67 -18.00
CA LYS A 100 1.90 7.62 -17.45
C LYS A 100 1.22 8.83 -16.80
N ASN A 101 0.75 8.65 -15.58
CA ASN A 101 0.36 9.75 -14.70
C ASN A 101 1.28 9.72 -13.48
N GLU A 102 2.17 10.70 -13.34
CA GLU A 102 3.24 10.72 -12.33
C GLU A 102 2.71 10.58 -10.90
N ASN A 103 1.62 11.28 -10.55
CA ASN A 103 1.06 11.21 -9.20
C ASN A 103 0.48 9.83 -8.89
N GLU A 104 -0.24 9.23 -9.83
CA GLU A 104 -0.84 7.92 -9.66
C GLU A 104 0.20 6.80 -9.78
N GLY A 105 1.28 7.02 -10.51
CA GLY A 105 2.41 6.09 -10.59
C GLY A 105 3.05 5.81 -9.23
N SER A 106 3.21 6.85 -8.41
CA SER A 106 3.72 6.68 -7.04
C SER A 106 2.79 5.89 -6.14
N ASP A 107 1.45 6.08 -6.27
CA ASP A 107 0.45 5.30 -5.54
C ASP A 107 0.56 3.81 -5.87
N HIS A 108 0.67 3.48 -7.16
CA HIS A 108 0.79 2.10 -7.62
C HIS A 108 2.11 1.46 -7.18
N GLN A 109 3.20 2.21 -7.26
CA GLN A 109 4.51 1.75 -6.80
C GLN A 109 4.52 1.48 -5.29
N TYR A 110 3.88 2.35 -4.50
CA TYR A 110 3.72 2.15 -3.06
C TYR A 110 2.85 0.91 -2.75
N ARG A 111 1.80 0.65 -3.56
CA ARG A 111 0.99 -0.58 -3.42
C ARG A 111 1.83 -1.84 -3.64
N ILE A 112 2.65 -1.87 -4.69
CA ILE A 112 3.56 -3.00 -4.96
C ILE A 112 4.49 -3.24 -3.76
N ALA A 113 5.15 -2.19 -3.26
CA ALA A 113 6.02 -2.29 -2.08
C ALA A 113 5.27 -2.83 -0.84
N SER A 114 4.07 -2.30 -0.60
CA SER A 114 3.20 -2.71 0.52
C SER A 114 2.75 -4.17 0.41
N ILE A 115 2.49 -4.66 -0.81
CA ILE A 115 2.16 -6.06 -1.05
C ILE A 115 3.35 -6.96 -0.73
N TYR A 116 4.55 -6.62 -1.18
CA TYR A 116 5.75 -7.38 -0.83
C TYR A 116 6.00 -7.41 0.69
N TYR A 117 5.75 -6.30 1.37
CA TYR A 117 5.81 -6.24 2.83
C TYR A 117 4.79 -7.18 3.50
N LYS A 118 3.52 -7.17 3.03
CA LYS A 118 2.47 -8.10 3.50
C LYS A 118 2.83 -9.56 3.27
N LYS A 119 3.50 -9.87 2.16
CA LYS A 119 4.02 -11.21 1.83
C LYS A 119 5.27 -11.58 2.63
N GLN A 120 5.76 -10.70 3.51
CA GLN A 120 7.00 -10.86 4.26
C GLN A 120 8.25 -10.98 3.37
N ASN A 121 8.15 -10.58 2.11
CA ASN A 121 9.30 -10.45 1.23
C ASN A 121 9.93 -9.07 1.41
N TYR A 122 10.62 -8.90 2.55
CA TYR A 122 11.14 -7.62 2.99
C TYR A 122 12.25 -7.07 2.10
N GLU A 123 13.09 -7.93 1.53
CA GLU A 123 14.13 -7.50 0.57
C GLU A 123 13.50 -6.90 -0.68
N GLN A 124 12.47 -7.53 -1.24
CA GLN A 124 11.80 -6.97 -2.41
C GLN A 124 11.00 -5.71 -2.04
N ALA A 125 10.35 -5.67 -0.86
CA ALA A 125 9.70 -4.46 -0.38
C ALA A 125 10.67 -3.27 -0.31
N LEU A 126 11.90 -3.50 0.18
CA LEU A 126 12.96 -2.50 0.21
C LEU A 126 13.34 -2.00 -1.19
N VAL A 127 13.47 -2.91 -2.16
CA VAL A 127 13.75 -2.58 -3.56
C VAL A 127 12.63 -1.67 -4.12
N GLU A 128 11.38 -2.06 -3.95
CA GLU A 128 10.23 -1.32 -4.51
C GLU A 128 10.05 0.06 -3.86
N LEU A 129 10.34 0.20 -2.55
CA LEU A 129 10.34 1.50 -1.87
C LEU A 129 11.45 2.42 -2.41
N ASN A 130 12.64 1.88 -2.68
CA ASN A 130 13.73 2.67 -3.28
C ASN A 130 13.40 3.09 -4.72
N ILE A 131 12.79 2.21 -5.53
CA ILE A 131 12.29 2.54 -6.87
C ILE A 131 11.27 3.69 -6.80
N LEU A 132 10.38 3.69 -5.79
CA LEU A 132 9.46 4.80 -5.58
C LEU A 132 10.20 6.12 -5.34
N LEU A 133 11.17 6.12 -4.43
CA LEU A 133 11.92 7.33 -4.09
C LEU A 133 12.80 7.83 -5.25
N GLU A 134 13.31 6.93 -6.08
CA GLU A 134 14.09 7.26 -7.27
C GLU A 134 13.23 7.89 -8.38
N ASN A 135 12.07 7.29 -8.65
CA ASN A 135 11.20 7.72 -9.74
C ASN A 135 10.22 8.84 -9.35
N TYR A 136 9.86 8.94 -8.07
CA TYR A 136 8.85 9.87 -7.55
C TYR A 136 9.30 10.54 -6.25
N PRO A 137 10.46 11.25 -6.22
CA PRO A 137 11.06 11.78 -5.00
C PRO A 137 10.18 12.81 -4.26
N ASP A 138 9.35 13.55 -5.01
CA ASP A 138 8.49 14.61 -4.47
C ASP A 138 7.03 14.15 -4.29
N SER A 139 6.77 12.84 -4.37
CA SER A 139 5.41 12.31 -4.19
C SER A 139 4.95 12.40 -2.73
N SER A 140 3.62 12.38 -2.53
CA SER A 140 3.00 12.30 -1.20
C SER A 140 3.42 11.05 -0.40
N TRP A 141 3.95 10.02 -1.10
CA TRP A 141 4.42 8.78 -0.51
C TRP A 141 5.90 8.80 -0.11
N ALA A 142 6.66 9.84 -0.48
CA ALA A 142 8.10 9.87 -0.25
C ALA A 142 8.46 9.80 1.25
N GLU A 143 7.81 10.59 2.08
CA GLU A 143 8.03 10.57 3.53
C GLU A 143 7.70 9.21 4.14
N GLU A 144 6.52 8.65 3.82
CA GLU A 144 6.09 7.35 4.35
C GLU A 144 6.98 6.21 3.83
N SER A 145 7.44 6.27 2.58
CA SER A 145 8.35 5.29 2.00
C SER A 145 9.70 5.27 2.71
N LYS A 146 10.28 6.44 3.03
CA LYS A 146 11.51 6.53 3.81
C LYS A 146 11.34 5.96 5.22
N PHE A 147 10.21 6.23 5.87
CA PHE A 147 9.88 5.61 7.15
C PHE A 147 9.78 4.07 7.01
N LYS A 148 9.07 3.57 6.01
CA LYS A 148 8.94 2.13 5.75
C LYS A 148 10.28 1.44 5.47
N ILE A 149 11.21 2.11 4.80
CA ILE A 149 12.57 1.61 4.60
C ILE A 149 13.26 1.36 5.96
N ILE A 150 13.15 2.30 6.90
CA ILE A 150 13.72 2.15 8.24
C ILE A 150 13.13 0.96 8.99
N GLU A 151 11.79 0.78 8.94
CA GLU A 151 11.11 -0.38 9.54
C GLU A 151 11.54 -1.71 8.89
N VAL A 152 11.65 -1.74 7.56
CA VAL A 152 12.06 -2.93 6.82
C VAL A 152 13.51 -3.30 7.15
N LEU A 153 14.42 -2.32 7.18
CA LEU A 153 15.82 -2.55 7.55
C LEU A 153 15.94 -3.11 8.98
N TYR A 154 15.15 -2.59 9.91
CA TYR A 154 15.08 -3.15 11.27
C TYR A 154 14.57 -4.60 11.27
N THR A 155 13.49 -4.87 10.52
CA THR A 155 12.93 -6.23 10.40
C THR A 155 13.94 -7.23 9.82
N LEU A 156 14.81 -6.76 8.91
CA LEU A 156 15.91 -7.52 8.34
C LEU A 156 17.16 -7.60 9.25
N SER A 157 17.09 -7.08 10.48
CA SER A 157 18.23 -6.98 11.42
C SER A 157 19.42 -6.17 10.84
N ARG A 158 19.15 -5.24 9.92
CA ARG A 158 20.14 -4.35 9.30
C ARG A 158 20.19 -3.01 10.05
N CYS A 159 20.36 -3.09 11.37
CA CYS A 159 20.30 -1.94 12.28
C CYS A 159 21.29 -0.78 11.94
N PRO A 160 22.53 -1.02 11.50
CA PRO A 160 23.41 0.08 11.09
C PRO A 160 22.84 0.91 9.95
N GLU A 161 22.23 0.25 8.95
CA GLU A 161 21.61 0.91 7.80
C GLU A 161 20.31 1.63 8.22
N ALA A 162 19.48 1.01 9.07
CA ALA A 162 18.27 1.66 9.60
C ALA A 162 18.60 2.99 10.33
N ARG A 163 19.68 3.01 11.14
CA ARG A 163 20.13 4.22 11.84
C ARG A 163 20.71 5.27 10.88
N GLU A 164 21.35 4.86 9.79
CA GLU A 164 21.81 5.80 8.76
C GLU A 164 20.61 6.46 8.06
N GLN A 165 19.63 5.69 7.64
CA GLN A 165 18.40 6.20 7.02
C GLN A 165 17.63 7.12 7.98
N TYR A 166 17.57 6.78 9.26
CA TYR A 166 16.96 7.62 10.29
C TYR A 166 17.65 9.00 10.40
N ARG A 167 18.99 9.06 10.35
CA ARG A 167 19.72 10.34 10.39
C ARG A 167 19.36 11.23 9.20
N HIS A 168 19.31 10.67 8.01
CA HIS A 168 18.89 11.39 6.80
C HIS A 168 17.45 11.87 6.90
N PHE A 169 16.56 10.99 7.34
CA PHE A 169 15.15 11.30 7.50
C PHE A 169 14.90 12.47 8.46
N THR A 170 15.56 12.48 9.62
CA THR A 170 15.35 13.53 10.64
C THR A 170 15.88 14.90 10.23
N LEU A 171 16.84 14.95 9.31
CA LEU A 171 17.32 16.21 8.72
C LEU A 171 16.33 16.78 7.70
N GLU A 172 15.63 15.92 6.98
CA GLU A 172 14.69 16.30 5.93
C GLU A 172 13.27 16.55 6.47
N TYR A 173 12.84 15.76 7.44
CA TYR A 173 11.47 15.77 8.01
C TYR A 173 11.49 15.97 9.53
N SER A 174 11.88 17.16 10.01
CA SER A 174 12.03 17.45 11.44
C SER A 174 10.73 17.29 12.25
N ASP A 175 9.58 17.56 11.62
CA ASP A 175 8.24 17.53 12.24
C ASP A 175 7.40 16.36 11.73
N SER A 176 8.04 15.27 11.33
CA SER A 176 7.36 14.07 10.82
C SER A 176 6.42 13.44 11.84
N ARG A 177 5.25 13.01 11.37
CA ARG A 177 4.30 12.18 12.15
C ARG A 177 4.87 10.82 12.52
N PHE A 178 5.93 10.35 11.86
CA PHE A 178 6.58 9.05 12.11
C PHE A 178 7.74 9.14 13.10
N LYS A 179 7.99 10.30 13.68
CA LYS A 179 9.16 10.54 14.53
C LYS A 179 9.25 9.59 15.72
N GLU A 180 8.16 9.45 16.46
CA GLU A 180 8.11 8.59 17.64
C GLU A 180 8.29 7.11 17.28
N ASP A 181 7.69 6.66 16.17
CA ASP A 181 7.83 5.29 15.68
C ASP A 181 9.27 5.00 15.25
N MET A 182 9.92 5.93 14.55
CA MET A 182 11.32 5.77 14.16
C MET A 182 12.27 5.83 15.36
N ASP A 183 12.03 6.73 16.32
CA ASP A 183 12.80 6.76 17.59
C ASP A 183 12.68 5.43 18.32
N PHE A 184 11.50 4.81 18.29
CA PHE A 184 11.29 3.48 18.87
C PHE A 184 12.08 2.40 18.10
N VAL A 185 12.08 2.42 16.77
CA VAL A 185 12.87 1.49 15.94
C VAL A 185 14.35 1.63 16.22
N VAL A 186 14.88 2.87 16.26
CA VAL A 186 16.30 3.11 16.56
C VAL A 186 16.68 2.68 17.97
N ALA A 187 15.80 2.91 18.96
CA ALA A 187 16.00 2.42 20.30
C ALA A 187 16.02 0.88 20.36
N SER A 188 15.17 0.22 19.56
CA SER A 188 15.16 -1.25 19.44
C SER A 188 16.44 -1.76 18.80
N CYS A 189 16.96 -1.10 17.77
CA CYS A 189 18.25 -1.44 17.18
C CYS A 189 19.39 -1.35 18.22
N LEU A 190 19.46 -0.27 19.00
CA LEU A 190 20.46 -0.10 20.05
C LEU A 190 20.35 -1.19 21.14
N GLU A 191 19.13 -1.59 21.48
CA GLU A 191 18.89 -2.70 22.43
C GLU A 191 19.43 -4.02 21.90
N GLU A 192 19.20 -4.35 20.62
CA GLU A 192 19.67 -5.58 19.97
C GLU A 192 21.20 -5.61 19.86
N GLU A 193 21.81 -4.48 19.57
CA GLU A 193 23.28 -4.32 19.51
C GLU A 193 23.96 -4.31 20.89
N GLY A 194 23.18 -4.33 21.98
CA GLY A 194 23.70 -4.34 23.35
C GLY A 194 24.02 -2.96 23.93
N HIS A 195 23.71 -1.87 23.22
CA HIS A 195 23.86 -0.50 23.72
C HIS A 195 22.73 -0.13 24.69
N LEU A 196 22.60 -0.91 25.76
CA LEU A 196 21.43 -0.89 26.64
C LEU A 196 21.15 0.46 27.28
N GLN A 197 22.19 1.22 27.70
CA GLN A 197 22.00 2.53 28.32
C GLN A 197 21.46 3.56 27.31
N GLU A 198 21.94 3.55 26.08
CA GLU A 198 21.46 4.45 25.03
C GLU A 198 20.03 4.08 24.62
N ALA A 199 19.76 2.80 24.45
CA ALA A 199 18.41 2.28 24.14
C ALA A 199 17.41 2.71 25.24
N TYR A 200 17.78 2.53 26.51
CA TYR A 200 16.96 2.94 27.65
C TYR A 200 16.62 4.43 27.60
N ASN A 201 17.64 5.28 27.41
CA ASN A 201 17.46 6.73 27.36
C ASN A 201 16.52 7.14 26.23
N ARG A 202 16.65 6.53 25.03
CA ARG A 202 15.75 6.79 23.91
C ARG A 202 14.32 6.32 24.20
N PHE A 203 14.12 5.09 24.68
CA PHE A 203 12.79 4.63 25.06
C PHE A 203 12.17 5.53 26.14
N LYS A 204 12.97 5.94 27.13
CA LYS A 204 12.51 6.85 28.20
C LYS A 204 12.03 8.20 27.66
N SER A 205 12.69 8.73 26.63
CA SER A 205 12.28 9.98 26.00
C SER A 205 10.94 9.90 25.25
N LEU A 206 10.47 8.69 24.95
CA LEU A 206 9.18 8.43 24.30
C LEU A 206 8.00 8.33 25.28
N GLU A 207 8.25 8.32 26.60
CA GLU A 207 7.16 8.26 27.58
C GLU A 207 6.19 9.44 27.42
N GLY A 208 4.90 9.12 27.42
CA GLY A 208 3.82 10.10 27.26
C GLY A 208 3.56 10.55 25.81
N ARG A 209 4.40 10.14 24.83
CA ARG A 209 4.26 10.51 23.41
C ARG A 209 4.02 9.30 22.51
N TYR A 210 4.59 8.15 22.83
CA TYR A 210 4.46 6.94 22.02
C TYR A 210 3.06 6.33 22.13
N ILE A 211 2.47 5.98 21.01
CA ILE A 211 1.06 5.53 20.94
C ILE A 211 0.81 4.16 21.58
N TYR A 212 1.88 3.35 21.82
CA TYR A 212 1.79 2.04 22.46
C TYR A 212 2.52 2.03 23.81
N PRO A 213 1.99 2.67 24.88
CA PRO A 213 2.68 2.83 26.16
C PRO A 213 2.97 1.51 26.87
N ALA A 214 2.14 0.48 26.65
CA ALA A 214 2.35 -0.84 27.24
C ALA A 214 3.61 -1.52 26.67
N ILE A 215 3.83 -1.42 25.36
CA ILE A 215 5.02 -1.96 24.68
C ILE A 215 6.27 -1.21 25.14
N LEU A 216 6.20 0.13 25.18
CA LEU A 216 7.30 0.96 25.68
C LEU A 216 7.70 0.59 27.12
N LYS A 217 6.72 0.43 28.01
CA LYS A 217 6.97 0.01 29.41
C LYS A 217 7.63 -1.35 29.47
N MET A 218 7.18 -2.30 28.66
CA MET A 218 7.79 -3.64 28.62
C MET A 218 9.27 -3.58 28.18
N LYS A 219 9.60 -2.76 27.17
CA LYS A 219 10.97 -2.53 26.71
C LYS A 219 11.83 -1.93 27.82
N LEU A 220 11.38 -0.87 28.48
CA LEU A 220 12.10 -0.20 29.58
C LEU A 220 12.40 -1.17 30.74
N VAL A 221 11.39 -1.91 31.21
CA VAL A 221 11.57 -2.90 32.29
C VAL A 221 12.52 -4.01 31.86
N GLY A 222 12.42 -4.50 30.63
CA GLY A 222 13.33 -5.55 30.12
C GLY A 222 14.79 -5.10 30.11
N ILE A 223 15.05 -3.87 29.63
CA ILE A 223 16.39 -3.30 29.57
C ILE A 223 16.94 -3.08 30.98
N GLU A 224 16.16 -2.53 31.91
CA GLU A 224 16.58 -2.35 33.32
C GLU A 224 17.00 -3.68 33.96
N GLN A 225 16.26 -4.75 33.71
CA GLN A 225 16.60 -6.08 34.22
C GLN A 225 17.91 -6.61 33.64
N ARG A 226 18.18 -6.37 32.36
CA ARG A 226 19.41 -6.77 31.66
C ARG A 226 20.62 -5.98 32.19
N MET A 227 20.50 -4.66 32.38
CA MET A 227 21.55 -3.81 32.94
C MET A 227 21.93 -4.20 34.38
N LYS A 228 20.95 -4.63 35.18
CA LYS A 228 21.23 -5.10 36.58
C LYS A 228 21.94 -6.45 36.63
N LYS A 229 21.83 -7.28 35.61
CA LYS A 229 22.48 -8.60 35.55
C LYS A 229 23.89 -8.54 34.99
N ASN A 230 24.19 -7.50 34.21
CA ASN A 230 25.51 -7.27 33.58
C ASN A 230 25.97 -5.84 33.95
N PRO A 231 26.41 -5.61 35.22
CA PRO A 231 26.85 -4.30 35.69
C PRO A 231 28.15 -3.84 35.01
#